data_87c99248d2c60faa6ffd2dbdbeed8534
#
_entry.id   87c99248d2c60faa6ffd2dbdbeed8534
#
_cell.length_a   1.000
_cell.length_b   1.000
_cell.length_c   1.000
_cell.angle_alpha   90.00
_cell.angle_beta   90.00
_cell.angle_gamma   90.00
#
_symmetry.space_group_name_H-M   'P 1'
#
loop_
_entity.id
_entity.type
_entity.pdbx_description
1 polymer ?
#
loop_
_entity_poly.entity_id
_entity_poly.type
_entity_poly.pdbx_seq_one_letter_code
_entity_poly.pdbx_strand_id
1 'polypeptide(L)'
;MKVAVIGAGSMGGMHANLLGAMDEVDEIFIVEADATRAEAVAMRAGGSVATFERALAEADAIIVATPPELHRVAVGAAIDVGRHVLCEKPLTESLASTIELTRHVEKAGTHVELGFQRRHDAGFRAAREAATGRLHLVRLTAHDPLVTPRPAPSGPPPEVAPIFRDSSIHDFDVVRWLTGQEVTEVSVEAGRRDGSRPTDPREIESAVVSMQLSGGTLAVLEASWLHPRGYDIRIELVSDETATTGGLSPRTPSRHADWPDATDGWSGYLERFEPAYRAELVAFLAASRGEGSPASTARDGLEAMRIAVAATRSFREARHVALDEIAGLARSQVA
;
A
#
# COMPACT_ATOMS: atom_id res chain seq x y z
N MET A 1 -11.46 23.28 -0.64
CA MET A 1 -11.99 22.20 0.24
C MET A 1 -11.35 22.25 1.61
N LYS A 2 -12.06 21.87 2.67
CA LYS A 2 -11.48 21.63 4.00
C LYS A 2 -11.10 20.16 4.10
N VAL A 3 -9.86 19.87 4.46
CA VAL A 3 -9.35 18.49 4.54
C VAL A 3 -8.82 18.22 5.94
N ALA A 4 -9.19 17.08 6.52
CA ALA A 4 -8.63 16.65 7.79
C ALA A 4 -7.60 15.53 7.58
N VAL A 5 -6.48 15.63 8.30
CA VAL A 5 -5.46 14.58 8.39
C VAL A 5 -5.47 14.02 9.81
N ILE A 6 -5.88 12.77 9.96
CA ILE A 6 -5.95 12.06 11.23
C ILE A 6 -4.71 11.17 11.36
N GLY A 7 -3.86 11.50 12.32
CA GLY A 7 -2.50 10.98 12.48
C GLY A 7 -1.47 11.87 11.79
N ALA A 8 -0.51 12.40 12.55
CA ALA A 8 0.54 13.30 12.07
C ALA A 8 1.94 12.64 12.13
N GLY A 9 2.00 11.31 11.96
CA GLY A 9 3.24 10.55 11.77
C GLY A 9 3.92 10.87 10.44
N SER A 10 4.83 9.98 10.00
CA SER A 10 5.58 10.17 8.73
C SER A 10 4.63 10.36 7.53
N MET A 11 3.64 9.47 7.36
CA MET A 11 2.69 9.53 6.24
C MET A 11 1.73 10.72 6.35
N GLY A 12 1.09 10.91 7.53
CA GLY A 12 0.18 12.03 7.72
C GLY A 12 0.87 13.39 7.59
N GLY A 13 2.10 13.52 8.10
CA GLY A 13 2.89 14.74 7.91
C GLY A 13 3.25 15.00 6.45
N MET A 14 3.54 13.96 5.67
CA MET A 14 3.77 14.06 4.22
C MET A 14 2.49 14.51 3.50
N HIS A 15 1.36 13.84 3.75
CA HIS A 15 0.07 14.22 3.15
C HIS A 15 -0.31 15.67 3.51
N ALA A 16 -0.17 16.08 4.78
CA ALA A 16 -0.45 17.45 5.19
C ALA A 16 0.41 18.48 4.44
N ASN A 17 1.71 18.22 4.31
CA ASN A 17 2.61 19.10 3.57
C ASN A 17 2.26 19.20 2.08
N LEU A 18 1.88 18.08 1.45
CA LEU A 18 1.45 18.09 0.05
C LEU A 18 0.13 18.86 -0.14
N LEU A 19 -0.84 18.67 0.77
CA LEU A 19 -2.11 19.42 0.77
C LEU A 19 -1.90 20.92 0.92
N GLY A 20 -0.96 21.35 1.79
CA GLY A 20 -0.64 22.75 1.99
C GLY A 20 -0.06 23.46 0.77
N ALA A 21 0.33 22.70 -0.26
CA ALA A 21 0.83 23.20 -1.53
C ALA A 21 -0.20 23.04 -2.68
N MET A 22 -1.47 22.78 -2.37
CA MET A 22 -2.55 22.58 -3.35
C MET A 22 -3.56 23.74 -3.27
N ASP A 23 -3.78 24.42 -4.37
CA ASP A 23 -4.69 25.57 -4.46
C ASP A 23 -6.16 25.22 -4.17
N GLU A 24 -6.54 23.94 -4.34
CA GLU A 24 -7.89 23.44 -4.08
C GLU A 24 -8.22 23.25 -2.60
N VAL A 25 -7.21 23.34 -1.70
CA VAL A 25 -7.35 23.13 -0.25
C VAL A 25 -7.36 24.46 0.47
N ASP A 26 -8.51 24.82 1.03
CA ASP A 26 -8.72 26.09 1.75
C ASP A 26 -8.29 26.02 3.22
N GLU A 27 -8.46 24.84 3.85
CA GLU A 27 -8.17 24.64 5.28
C GLU A 27 -7.75 23.20 5.55
N ILE A 28 -6.73 23.03 6.40
CA ILE A 28 -6.21 21.72 6.80
C ILE A 28 -6.36 21.58 8.32
N PHE A 29 -7.08 20.55 8.75
CA PHE A 29 -7.18 20.15 10.15
C PHE A 29 -6.21 19.02 10.44
N ILE A 30 -5.37 19.18 11.47
CA ILE A 30 -4.45 18.15 11.95
C ILE A 30 -4.99 17.58 13.25
N VAL A 31 -5.28 16.29 13.25
CA VAL A 31 -5.74 15.53 14.43
C VAL A 31 -4.64 14.56 14.83
N GLU A 32 -4.05 14.80 15.99
CA GLU A 32 -2.92 14.00 16.50
C GLU A 32 -2.93 14.04 18.04
N ALA A 33 -2.61 12.91 18.67
CA ALA A 33 -2.60 12.78 20.13
C ALA A 33 -1.39 13.50 20.77
N ASP A 34 -0.25 13.53 20.08
CA ASP A 34 0.94 14.26 20.51
C ASP A 34 0.81 15.73 20.07
N ALA A 35 0.55 16.62 21.05
CA ALA A 35 0.32 18.05 20.80
C ALA A 35 1.51 18.73 20.11
N THR A 36 2.75 18.38 20.50
CA THR A 36 3.96 18.96 19.89
C THR A 36 4.07 18.58 18.41
N ARG A 37 3.78 17.32 18.08
CA ARG A 37 3.78 16.84 16.71
C ARG A 37 2.63 17.46 15.91
N ALA A 38 1.43 17.57 16.51
CA ALA A 38 0.28 18.22 15.89
C ALA A 38 0.59 19.66 15.47
N GLU A 39 1.12 20.47 16.39
CA GLU A 39 1.51 21.86 16.13
C GLU A 39 2.60 21.98 15.07
N ALA A 40 3.63 21.13 15.15
CA ALA A 40 4.73 21.14 14.18
C ALA A 40 4.27 20.79 12.76
N VAL A 41 3.35 19.84 12.60
CA VAL A 41 2.80 19.48 11.28
C VAL A 41 1.84 20.56 10.80
N ALA A 42 0.94 21.06 11.64
CA ALA A 42 0.01 22.14 11.30
C ALA A 42 0.77 23.39 10.80
N MET A 43 1.81 23.81 11.52
CA MET A 43 2.63 24.96 11.13
C MET A 43 3.29 24.76 9.76
N ARG A 44 3.86 23.58 9.48
CA ARG A 44 4.51 23.30 8.18
C ARG A 44 3.53 23.22 7.01
N ALA A 45 2.34 22.69 7.27
CA ALA A 45 1.31 22.52 6.25
C ALA A 45 0.45 23.79 6.04
N GLY A 46 0.62 24.83 6.88
CA GLY A 46 -0.26 25.99 6.86
C GLY A 46 -1.67 25.69 7.38
N GLY A 47 -1.83 24.63 8.19
CA GLY A 47 -3.10 24.18 8.75
C GLY A 47 -3.30 24.57 10.24
N SER A 48 -4.30 23.98 10.86
CA SER A 48 -4.63 24.17 12.27
C SER A 48 -4.81 22.84 12.99
N VAL A 49 -4.48 22.79 14.28
CA VAL A 49 -4.78 21.63 15.14
C VAL A 49 -6.29 21.59 15.42
N ALA A 50 -6.87 20.40 15.32
CA ALA A 50 -8.29 20.19 15.58
C ALA A 50 -8.52 18.94 16.44
N THR A 51 -9.68 18.87 17.12
CA THR A 51 -10.15 17.63 17.72
C THR A 51 -10.71 16.71 16.63
N PHE A 52 -10.80 15.42 16.93
CA PHE A 52 -11.39 14.45 16.02
C PHE A 52 -12.84 14.78 15.65
N GLU A 53 -13.64 15.19 16.65
CA GLU A 53 -15.04 15.58 16.48
C GLU A 53 -15.19 16.80 15.57
N ARG A 54 -14.30 17.80 15.75
CA ARG A 54 -14.30 19.00 14.88
C ARG A 54 -13.95 18.63 13.45
N ALA A 55 -12.93 17.79 13.26
CA ALA A 55 -12.52 17.31 11.94
C ALA A 55 -13.66 16.57 11.21
N LEU A 56 -14.38 15.68 11.90
CA LEU A 56 -15.55 14.98 11.35
C LEU A 56 -16.70 15.95 10.99
N ALA A 57 -16.91 16.98 11.78
CA ALA A 57 -18.01 17.95 11.57
C ALA A 57 -17.74 18.92 10.40
N GLU A 58 -16.50 19.40 10.28
CA GLU A 58 -16.17 20.54 9.41
C GLU A 58 -15.43 20.16 8.12
N ALA A 59 -14.70 19.02 8.07
CA ALA A 59 -13.96 18.64 6.89
C ALA A 59 -14.87 18.10 5.79
N ASP A 60 -14.55 18.41 4.55
CA ASP A 60 -15.20 17.86 3.34
C ASP A 60 -14.65 16.46 3.02
N ALA A 61 -13.35 16.23 3.26
CA ALA A 61 -12.67 14.98 3.02
C ALA A 61 -11.67 14.67 4.15
N ILE A 62 -11.40 13.40 4.39
CA ILE A 62 -10.59 12.94 5.51
C ILE A 62 -9.48 12.01 5.03
N ILE A 63 -8.25 12.24 5.50
CA ILE A 63 -7.11 11.35 5.32
C ILE A 63 -6.83 10.67 6.66
N VAL A 64 -6.84 9.34 6.67
CA VAL A 64 -6.51 8.53 7.86
C VAL A 64 -5.12 7.94 7.69
N ALA A 65 -4.18 8.42 8.49
CA ALA A 65 -2.77 8.02 8.50
C ALA A 65 -2.27 7.69 9.92
N THR A 66 -3.15 7.13 10.73
CA THR A 66 -2.86 6.59 12.07
C THR A 66 -2.20 5.20 11.98
N PRO A 67 -1.77 4.59 13.09
CA PRO A 67 -1.48 3.16 13.11
C PRO A 67 -2.70 2.32 12.68
N PRO A 68 -2.48 1.18 11.97
CA PRO A 68 -3.56 0.37 11.38
C PRO A 68 -4.64 -0.10 12.37
N GLU A 69 -4.27 -0.26 13.64
CA GLU A 69 -5.18 -0.66 14.72
C GLU A 69 -6.28 0.39 14.98
N LEU A 70 -6.05 1.65 14.60
CA LEU A 70 -6.99 2.76 14.76
C LEU A 70 -7.80 3.05 13.50
N HIS A 71 -7.42 2.47 12.34
CA HIS A 71 -8.07 2.75 11.06
C HIS A 71 -9.56 2.43 11.10
N ARG A 72 -9.94 1.25 11.66
CA ARG A 72 -11.34 0.85 11.73
C ARG A 72 -12.24 1.87 12.45
N VAL A 73 -11.74 2.45 13.54
CA VAL A 73 -12.49 3.45 14.30
C VAL A 73 -12.54 4.77 13.55
N ALA A 74 -11.40 5.24 13.03
CA ALA A 74 -11.31 6.53 12.35
C ALA A 74 -12.10 6.55 11.03
N VAL A 75 -11.91 5.52 10.19
CA VAL A 75 -12.63 5.37 8.91
C VAL A 75 -14.12 5.16 9.17
N GLY A 76 -14.49 4.27 10.13
CA GLY A 76 -15.89 4.01 10.49
C GLY A 76 -16.61 5.29 10.89
N ALA A 77 -16.04 6.07 11.80
CA ALA A 77 -16.64 7.35 12.23
C ALA A 77 -16.77 8.36 11.08
N ALA A 78 -15.81 8.40 10.15
CA ALA A 78 -15.85 9.30 9.01
C ALA A 78 -16.96 8.93 8.02
N ILE A 79 -17.11 7.65 7.67
CA ILE A 79 -18.16 7.20 6.74
C ILE A 79 -19.55 7.28 7.35
N ASP A 80 -19.69 7.10 8.69
CA ASP A 80 -20.97 7.24 9.39
C ASP A 80 -21.54 8.66 9.31
N VAL A 81 -20.68 9.67 9.14
CA VAL A 81 -21.08 11.07 8.91
C VAL A 81 -20.99 11.47 7.42
N GLY A 82 -20.85 10.51 6.52
CA GLY A 82 -20.87 10.70 5.07
C GLY A 82 -19.62 11.34 4.47
N ARG A 83 -18.46 11.26 5.15
CA ARG A 83 -17.21 11.83 4.64
C ARG A 83 -16.47 10.86 3.73
N HIS A 84 -15.90 11.36 2.63
CA HIS A 84 -14.97 10.61 1.79
C HIS A 84 -13.64 10.44 2.52
N VAL A 85 -13.04 9.26 2.41
CA VAL A 85 -11.83 8.91 3.15
C VAL A 85 -10.75 8.39 2.22
N LEU A 86 -9.52 8.93 2.35
CA LEU A 86 -8.29 8.28 1.92
C LEU A 86 -7.67 7.64 3.17
N CYS A 87 -7.59 6.32 3.20
CA CYS A 87 -7.01 5.57 4.32
C CYS A 87 -5.66 5.00 3.92
N GLU A 88 -4.63 5.23 4.72
CA GLU A 88 -3.34 4.57 4.51
C GLU A 88 -3.46 3.05 4.62
N LYS A 89 -2.59 2.37 3.91
CA LYS A 89 -2.52 0.90 3.95
C LYS A 89 -1.78 0.40 5.21
N PRO A 90 -2.05 -0.82 5.68
CA PRO A 90 -3.19 -1.66 5.29
C PRO A 90 -4.52 -1.07 5.79
N LEU A 91 -5.64 -1.49 5.21
CA LEU A 91 -6.97 -0.97 5.61
C LEU A 91 -7.23 -1.13 7.11
N THR A 92 -6.82 -2.29 7.67
CA THR A 92 -6.75 -2.53 9.12
C THR A 92 -5.61 -3.52 9.44
N GLU A 93 -5.40 -3.80 10.72
CA GLU A 93 -4.31 -4.66 11.23
C GLU A 93 -4.49 -6.16 10.95
N SER A 94 -5.74 -6.64 10.73
CA SER A 94 -6.06 -8.05 10.55
C SER A 94 -7.04 -8.31 9.42
N LEU A 95 -7.09 -9.54 8.90
CA LEU A 95 -8.06 -9.91 7.87
C LEU A 95 -9.50 -9.76 8.37
N ALA A 96 -9.77 -10.17 9.62
CA ALA A 96 -11.10 -10.09 10.20
C ALA A 96 -11.63 -8.66 10.26
N SER A 97 -10.85 -7.73 10.83
CA SER A 97 -11.22 -6.32 10.90
C SER A 97 -11.29 -5.66 9.51
N THR A 98 -10.45 -6.10 8.56
CA THR A 98 -10.52 -5.64 7.16
C THR A 98 -11.85 -6.03 6.51
N ILE A 99 -12.33 -7.27 6.74
CA ILE A 99 -13.63 -7.74 6.24
C ILE A 99 -14.78 -6.94 6.85
N GLU A 100 -14.75 -6.71 8.16
CA GLU A 100 -15.77 -5.93 8.86
C GLU A 100 -15.85 -4.50 8.31
N LEU A 101 -14.71 -3.82 8.22
CA LEU A 101 -14.67 -2.45 7.73
C LEU A 101 -15.07 -2.36 6.25
N THR A 102 -14.63 -3.30 5.41
CA THR A 102 -15.04 -3.33 3.99
C THR A 102 -16.57 -3.45 3.86
N ARG A 103 -17.21 -4.33 4.65
CA ARG A 103 -18.69 -4.46 4.66
C ARG A 103 -19.36 -3.17 5.15
N HIS A 104 -18.78 -2.51 6.14
CA HIS A 104 -19.29 -1.23 6.64
C HIS A 104 -19.24 -0.16 5.55
N VAL A 105 -18.11 -0.03 4.85
CA VAL A 105 -17.93 0.90 3.72
C VAL A 105 -18.93 0.62 2.60
N GLU A 106 -19.07 -0.63 2.19
CA GLU A 106 -20.01 -1.04 1.12
C GLU A 106 -21.48 -0.73 1.49
N LYS A 107 -21.84 -0.88 2.76
CA LYS A 107 -23.19 -0.54 3.24
C LYS A 107 -23.43 0.95 3.34
N ALA A 108 -22.42 1.74 3.72
CA ALA A 108 -22.54 3.19 3.84
C ALA A 108 -22.63 3.88 2.46
N GLY A 109 -22.11 3.26 1.40
CA GLY A 109 -22.07 3.86 0.06
C GLY A 109 -21.13 5.06 -0.05
N THR A 110 -20.26 5.25 0.93
CA THR A 110 -19.27 6.32 0.97
C THR A 110 -17.98 5.87 0.30
N HIS A 111 -17.27 6.78 -0.35
CA HIS A 111 -15.99 6.45 -1.00
C HIS A 111 -14.90 6.33 0.06
N VAL A 112 -14.23 5.18 0.11
CA VAL A 112 -13.00 4.95 0.85
C VAL A 112 -11.95 4.46 -0.13
N GLU A 113 -10.95 5.30 -0.37
CA GLU A 113 -9.74 4.95 -1.11
C GLU A 113 -8.65 4.44 -0.16
N LEU A 114 -7.83 3.52 -0.65
CA LEU A 114 -6.62 3.07 0.03
C LEU A 114 -5.41 3.80 -0.52
N GLY A 115 -4.43 4.09 0.34
CA GLY A 115 -3.12 4.65 0.01
C GLY A 115 -2.28 3.69 -0.83
N PHE A 116 -2.77 3.35 -2.02
CA PHE A 116 -2.07 2.57 -3.04
C PHE A 116 -1.46 3.49 -4.10
N GLN A 117 -0.56 4.35 -3.67
CA GLN A 117 0.08 5.38 -4.47
C GLN A 117 0.70 4.86 -5.79
N ARG A 118 1.05 3.57 -5.87
CA ARG A 118 1.63 2.99 -7.11
C ARG A 118 0.65 3.02 -8.28
N ARG A 119 -0.67 3.04 -8.04
CA ARG A 119 -1.70 3.22 -9.07
C ARG A 119 -1.64 4.62 -9.71
N HIS A 120 -1.00 5.57 -9.02
CA HIS A 120 -0.82 6.95 -9.47
C HIS A 120 0.60 7.22 -10.00
N ASP A 121 1.53 6.26 -9.92
CA ASP A 121 2.87 6.40 -10.48
C ASP A 121 2.82 6.44 -12.01
N ALA A 122 3.40 7.50 -12.59
CA ALA A 122 3.35 7.73 -14.03
C ALA A 122 4.00 6.60 -14.83
N GLY A 123 5.09 5.99 -14.32
CA GLY A 123 5.77 4.88 -14.98
C GLY A 123 4.94 3.60 -14.96
N PHE A 124 4.24 3.32 -13.85
CA PHE A 124 3.34 2.15 -13.74
C PHE A 124 2.12 2.31 -14.62
N ARG A 125 1.53 3.51 -14.67
CA ARG A 125 0.41 3.82 -15.55
C ARG A 125 0.79 3.67 -17.02
N ALA A 126 1.92 4.25 -17.42
CA ALA A 126 2.42 4.16 -18.79
C ALA A 126 2.69 2.70 -19.20
N ALA A 127 3.28 1.89 -18.30
CA ALA A 127 3.53 0.47 -18.58
C ALA A 127 2.20 -0.29 -18.75
N ARG A 128 1.19 -0.02 -17.92
CA ARG A 128 -0.14 -0.62 -18.02
C ARG A 128 -0.84 -0.23 -19.33
N GLU A 129 -0.80 1.04 -19.70
CA GLU A 129 -1.42 1.56 -20.93
C GLU A 129 -0.76 1.01 -22.20
N ALA A 130 0.57 0.82 -22.16
CA ALA A 130 1.33 0.27 -23.29
C ALA A 130 1.25 -1.26 -23.42
N ALA A 131 0.80 -1.96 -22.39
CA ALA A 131 0.63 -3.41 -22.42
C ALA A 131 -0.62 -3.78 -23.23
N THR A 132 -0.42 -4.29 -24.44
CA THR A 132 -1.49 -4.82 -25.31
C THR A 132 -1.38 -6.33 -25.42
N GLY A 133 -2.43 -6.98 -25.93
CA GLY A 133 -2.49 -8.44 -26.04
C GLY A 133 -2.75 -9.14 -24.69
N ARG A 134 -2.61 -10.47 -24.69
CA ARG A 134 -2.83 -11.30 -23.51
C ARG A 134 -1.56 -11.36 -22.66
N LEU A 135 -1.63 -10.88 -21.42
CA LEU A 135 -0.53 -11.00 -20.48
C LEU A 135 -0.23 -12.47 -20.14
N HIS A 136 1.05 -12.82 -20.17
CA HIS A 136 1.56 -14.14 -19.79
C HIS A 136 2.31 -14.10 -18.47
N LEU A 137 3.09 -13.02 -18.25
CA LEU A 137 3.98 -12.91 -17.10
C LEU A 137 4.03 -11.47 -16.60
N VAL A 138 4.00 -11.32 -15.28
CA VAL A 138 4.27 -10.09 -14.56
C VAL A 138 5.45 -10.32 -13.63
N ARG A 139 6.46 -9.44 -13.69
CA ARG A 139 7.55 -9.40 -12.71
C ARG A 139 7.45 -8.15 -11.88
N LEU A 140 7.61 -8.31 -10.57
CA LEU A 140 7.55 -7.25 -9.58
C LEU A 140 8.85 -7.28 -8.78
N THR A 141 9.51 -6.14 -8.67
CA THR A 141 10.68 -5.94 -7.79
C THR A 141 10.29 -4.94 -6.71
N ALA A 142 10.44 -5.34 -5.44
CA ALA A 142 10.14 -4.52 -4.29
C ALA A 142 11.28 -4.63 -3.26
N HIS A 143 12.30 -3.81 -3.45
CA HIS A 143 13.47 -3.81 -2.60
C HIS A 143 13.54 -2.52 -1.80
N ASP A 144 13.50 -2.65 -0.48
CA ASP A 144 13.77 -1.58 0.48
C ASP A 144 15.27 -1.50 0.78
N PRO A 145 15.78 -0.31 1.11
CA PRO A 145 17.16 -0.15 1.58
C PRO A 145 17.45 -1.04 2.78
N LEU A 146 18.72 -1.43 2.91
CA LEU A 146 19.19 -2.17 4.05
C LEU A 146 18.90 -1.39 5.35
N VAL A 147 17.92 -1.88 6.12
CA VAL A 147 17.55 -1.30 7.43
C VAL A 147 18.36 -1.94 8.54
N THR A 148 18.47 -1.22 9.68
CA THR A 148 19.08 -1.69 10.91
C THR A 148 18.48 -3.04 11.34
N PRO A 149 19.27 -3.95 11.92
CA PRO A 149 18.77 -5.22 12.41
C PRO A 149 17.54 -5.05 13.30
N ARG A 150 16.49 -5.82 13.00
CA ARG A 150 15.27 -5.82 13.80
C ARG A 150 15.52 -6.57 15.11
N PRO A 151 14.88 -6.17 16.22
CA PRO A 151 14.94 -6.93 17.46
C PRO A 151 14.41 -8.35 17.24
N ALA A 152 14.90 -9.28 18.05
CA ALA A 152 14.40 -10.65 18.01
C ALA A 152 12.88 -10.70 18.20
N PRO A 153 12.17 -11.57 17.47
CA PRO A 153 10.73 -11.71 17.60
C PRO A 153 10.30 -12.05 19.03
N SER A 154 9.26 -11.38 19.53
CA SER A 154 8.65 -11.65 20.83
C SER A 154 7.13 -11.83 20.71
N GLY A 155 6.52 -12.63 21.56
CA GLY A 155 5.09 -12.93 21.49
C GLY A 155 4.71 -13.91 20.36
N PRO A 156 3.40 -14.18 20.16
CA PRO A 156 2.93 -15.10 19.13
C PRO A 156 3.24 -14.57 17.71
N PRO A 157 3.43 -15.48 16.73
CA PRO A 157 3.60 -15.07 15.34
C PRO A 157 2.39 -14.31 14.81
N PRO A 158 2.59 -13.21 14.06
CA PRO A 158 1.50 -12.42 13.51
C PRO A 158 0.75 -13.20 12.41
N GLU A 159 -0.53 -12.87 12.18
CA GLU A 159 -1.33 -13.42 11.08
C GLU A 159 -0.64 -13.20 9.73
N VAL A 160 -0.10 -11.98 9.52
CA VAL A 160 0.59 -11.59 8.30
C VAL A 160 2.05 -11.25 8.59
N ALA A 161 2.96 -11.84 7.84
CA ALA A 161 4.38 -11.51 7.91
C ALA A 161 4.61 -10.01 7.64
N PRO A 162 5.45 -9.32 8.43
CA PRO A 162 5.66 -7.88 8.28
C PRO A 162 6.08 -7.47 6.85
N ILE A 163 6.92 -8.25 6.18
CA ILE A 163 7.34 -7.95 4.80
C ILE A 163 6.14 -7.94 3.83
N PHE A 164 5.15 -8.84 4.04
CA PHE A 164 3.96 -8.91 3.18
C PHE A 164 2.93 -7.84 3.55
N ARG A 165 2.81 -7.48 4.85
CA ARG A 165 1.88 -6.46 5.32
C ARG A 165 2.35 -5.04 5.04
N ASP A 166 3.65 -4.78 5.25
CA ASP A 166 4.18 -3.42 5.27
C ASP A 166 4.71 -2.99 3.89
N SER A 167 5.33 -3.93 3.13
CA SER A 167 5.92 -3.65 1.82
C SER A 167 5.12 -4.31 0.68
N SER A 168 5.01 -5.64 0.66
CA SER A 168 4.45 -6.38 -0.50
C SER A 168 2.95 -6.18 -0.70
N ILE A 169 2.21 -5.63 0.28
CA ILE A 169 0.79 -5.33 0.11
C ILE A 169 0.52 -4.41 -1.09
N HIS A 170 1.46 -3.52 -1.40
CA HIS A 170 1.42 -2.68 -2.60
C HIS A 170 1.59 -3.50 -3.88
N ASP A 171 2.41 -4.55 -3.85
CA ASP A 171 2.65 -5.43 -5.00
C ASP A 171 1.46 -6.35 -5.23
N PHE A 172 0.82 -6.82 -4.16
CA PHE A 172 -0.41 -7.61 -4.22
C PHE A 172 -1.59 -6.81 -4.76
N ASP A 173 -1.67 -5.53 -4.45
CA ASP A 173 -2.63 -4.62 -5.06
C ASP A 173 -2.31 -4.35 -6.53
N VAL A 174 -1.06 -3.95 -6.79
CA VAL A 174 -0.68 -3.48 -8.14
C VAL A 174 -0.74 -4.58 -9.20
N VAL A 175 -0.45 -5.84 -8.87
CA VAL A 175 -0.55 -6.94 -9.84
C VAL A 175 -2.01 -7.14 -10.29
N ARG A 176 -2.98 -7.02 -9.39
CA ARG A 176 -4.41 -7.08 -9.70
C ARG A 176 -4.82 -5.89 -10.58
N TRP A 177 -4.39 -4.69 -10.20
CA TRP A 177 -4.68 -3.46 -10.95
C TRP A 177 -4.07 -3.46 -12.35
N LEU A 178 -2.83 -3.92 -12.51
CA LEU A 178 -2.14 -3.98 -13.82
C LEU A 178 -2.80 -4.96 -14.78
N THR A 179 -3.24 -6.12 -14.27
CA THR A 179 -3.73 -7.22 -15.09
C THR A 179 -5.26 -7.24 -15.24
N GLY A 180 -5.98 -6.59 -14.31
CA GLY A 180 -7.43 -6.75 -14.19
C GLY A 180 -7.86 -8.17 -13.80
N GLN A 181 -6.94 -8.98 -13.23
CA GLN A 181 -7.18 -10.36 -12.84
C GLN A 181 -7.02 -10.52 -11.32
N GLU A 182 -7.73 -11.48 -10.75
CA GLU A 182 -7.58 -11.84 -9.34
C GLU A 182 -6.48 -12.90 -9.16
N VAL A 183 -5.75 -12.83 -8.04
CA VAL A 183 -4.81 -13.89 -7.65
C VAL A 183 -5.62 -15.08 -7.15
N THR A 184 -5.31 -16.28 -7.65
CA THR A 184 -6.01 -17.51 -7.30
C THR A 184 -5.19 -18.42 -6.39
N GLU A 185 -3.86 -18.37 -6.52
CA GLU A 185 -2.94 -19.22 -5.76
C GLU A 185 -1.62 -18.49 -5.52
N VAL A 186 -0.98 -18.76 -4.37
CA VAL A 186 0.30 -18.16 -3.95
C VAL A 186 1.25 -19.25 -3.47
N SER A 187 2.55 -19.11 -3.82
CA SER A 187 3.66 -19.89 -3.27
C SER A 187 4.81 -18.96 -2.86
N VAL A 188 5.46 -19.26 -1.71
CA VAL A 188 6.51 -18.41 -1.12
C VAL A 188 7.76 -19.21 -0.80
N GLU A 189 8.89 -18.70 -1.27
CA GLU A 189 10.22 -19.02 -0.74
C GLU A 189 10.80 -17.80 -0.04
N ALA A 190 11.43 -18.01 1.14
CA ALA A 190 11.91 -16.90 1.96
C ALA A 190 13.31 -17.19 2.52
N GLY A 191 14.06 -16.11 2.76
CA GLY A 191 15.41 -16.16 3.26
C GLY A 191 15.72 -15.04 4.25
N ARG A 192 16.86 -15.22 4.94
CA ARG A 192 17.47 -14.24 5.85
C ARG A 192 18.84 -13.81 5.31
N ARG A 193 19.32 -12.67 5.80
CA ARG A 193 20.62 -12.11 5.45
C ARG A 193 21.81 -13.06 5.69
N ASP A 194 21.74 -13.89 6.72
CA ASP A 194 22.77 -14.86 7.06
C ASP A 194 22.73 -16.13 6.21
N GLY A 195 21.80 -16.20 5.23
CA GLY A 195 21.58 -17.36 4.37
C GLY A 195 20.76 -18.47 5.01
N SER A 196 20.35 -18.32 6.27
CA SER A 196 19.49 -19.31 6.94
C SER A 196 18.05 -19.20 6.46
N ARG A 197 17.28 -20.29 6.60
CA ARG A 197 15.84 -20.28 6.36
C ARG A 197 15.13 -19.73 7.59
N PRO A 198 14.26 -18.71 7.45
CA PRO A 198 13.47 -18.21 8.58
C PRO A 198 12.48 -19.28 9.06
N THR A 199 12.26 -19.34 10.36
CA THR A 199 11.26 -20.23 10.98
C THR A 199 10.04 -19.47 11.50
N ASP A 200 10.18 -18.16 11.68
CA ASP A 200 9.11 -17.25 12.07
C ASP A 200 8.86 -16.25 10.94
N PRO A 201 7.60 -15.93 10.60
CA PRO A 201 7.27 -14.93 9.57
C PRO A 201 7.89 -13.55 9.79
N ARG A 202 8.21 -13.20 11.05
CA ARG A 202 8.87 -11.94 11.42
C ARG A 202 10.36 -11.89 11.04
N GLU A 203 10.95 -13.03 10.74
CA GLU A 203 12.35 -13.17 10.35
C GLU A 203 12.56 -13.11 8.83
N ILE A 204 11.50 -13.05 8.05
CA ILE A 204 11.61 -12.95 6.60
C ILE A 204 12.21 -11.59 6.24
N GLU A 205 13.39 -11.61 5.64
CA GLU A 205 14.09 -10.41 5.18
C GLU A 205 14.11 -10.31 3.65
N SER A 206 13.96 -11.46 2.97
CA SER A 206 13.77 -11.53 1.51
C SER A 206 12.78 -12.65 1.19
N ALA A 207 11.98 -12.46 0.15
CA ALA A 207 11.04 -13.47 -0.31
C ALA A 207 10.88 -13.42 -1.84
N VAL A 208 10.67 -14.59 -2.42
CA VAL A 208 10.14 -14.75 -3.77
C VAL A 208 8.72 -15.28 -3.64
N VAL A 209 7.77 -14.55 -4.20
CA VAL A 209 6.35 -14.89 -4.18
C VAL A 209 5.90 -15.18 -5.61
N SER A 210 5.51 -16.42 -5.87
CA SER A 210 4.87 -16.81 -7.14
C SER A 210 3.36 -16.76 -6.98
N MET A 211 2.66 -16.19 -7.97
CA MET A 211 1.21 -16.04 -7.96
C MET A 211 0.64 -16.55 -9.28
N GLN A 212 -0.46 -17.30 -9.22
CA GLN A 212 -1.31 -17.61 -10.37
C GLN A 212 -2.50 -16.66 -10.38
N LEU A 213 -2.87 -16.17 -11.55
CA LEU A 213 -4.00 -15.25 -11.72
C LEU A 213 -5.14 -15.92 -12.50
N SER A 214 -6.36 -15.44 -12.28
CA SER A 214 -7.61 -16.02 -12.82
C SER A 214 -7.66 -16.12 -14.36
N GLY A 215 -6.94 -15.24 -15.09
CA GLY A 215 -6.81 -15.28 -16.54
C GLY A 215 -5.66 -16.14 -17.04
N GLY A 216 -4.96 -16.88 -16.17
CA GLY A 216 -3.82 -17.72 -16.51
C GLY A 216 -2.48 -16.98 -16.57
N THR A 217 -2.43 -15.70 -16.27
CA THR A 217 -1.17 -14.96 -16.13
C THR A 217 -0.42 -15.44 -14.89
N LEU A 218 0.89 -15.59 -15.01
CA LEU A 218 1.78 -15.83 -13.88
C LEU A 218 2.38 -14.51 -13.41
N ALA A 219 2.53 -14.35 -12.10
CA ALA A 219 3.28 -13.22 -11.53
C ALA A 219 4.33 -13.70 -10.54
N VAL A 220 5.47 -13.01 -10.53
CA VAL A 220 6.52 -13.22 -9.55
C VAL A 220 6.92 -11.91 -8.91
N LEU A 221 7.00 -11.92 -7.59
CA LEU A 221 7.48 -10.79 -6.78
C LEU A 221 8.78 -11.17 -6.10
N GLU A 222 9.80 -10.34 -6.29
CA GLU A 222 11.02 -10.32 -5.50
C GLU A 222 10.94 -9.22 -4.45
N ALA A 223 10.74 -9.59 -3.19
CA ALA A 223 10.66 -8.66 -2.07
C ALA A 223 11.91 -8.77 -1.18
N SER A 224 12.52 -7.64 -0.82
CA SER A 224 13.67 -7.65 0.08
C SER A 224 13.79 -6.36 0.88
N TRP A 225 14.20 -6.48 2.14
CA TRP A 225 14.59 -5.36 3.02
C TRP A 225 16.11 -5.21 3.15
N LEU A 226 16.85 -5.78 2.22
CA LEU A 226 18.30 -5.92 2.33
C LEU A 226 19.05 -5.27 1.16
N HIS A 227 18.40 -4.38 0.37
CA HIS A 227 19.04 -3.86 -0.82
C HIS A 227 20.13 -2.83 -0.48
N PRO A 228 21.40 -3.07 -0.85
CA PRO A 228 22.54 -2.24 -0.40
C PRO A 228 22.64 -0.89 -1.14
N ARG A 229 21.94 -0.73 -2.25
CA ARG A 229 22.04 0.43 -3.14
C ARG A 229 20.80 1.32 -3.15
N GLY A 230 19.91 1.18 -2.15
CA GLY A 230 18.74 2.01 -2.01
C GLY A 230 17.42 1.32 -2.40
N TYR A 231 16.39 2.12 -2.56
CA TYR A 231 15.02 1.68 -2.80
C TYR A 231 14.79 1.38 -4.29
N ASP A 232 14.29 0.18 -4.60
CA ASP A 232 14.08 -0.26 -5.98
C ASP A 232 12.70 -0.91 -6.16
N ILE A 233 11.79 -0.20 -6.80
CA ILE A 233 10.42 -0.67 -7.07
C ILE A 233 10.15 -0.60 -8.56
N ARG A 234 9.94 -1.78 -9.17
CA ARG A 234 9.77 -1.92 -10.63
C ARG A 234 8.74 -2.98 -10.98
N ILE A 235 8.17 -2.83 -12.17
CA ILE A 235 7.31 -3.84 -12.80
C ILE A 235 7.78 -4.13 -14.23
N GLU A 236 7.53 -5.34 -14.67
CA GLU A 236 7.62 -5.73 -16.08
C GLU A 236 6.36 -6.53 -16.45
N LEU A 237 5.72 -6.15 -17.53
CA LEU A 237 4.53 -6.81 -18.10
C LEU A 237 4.92 -7.44 -19.42
N VAL A 238 4.69 -8.75 -19.58
CA VAL A 238 4.98 -9.49 -20.80
C VAL A 238 3.70 -10.11 -21.34
N SER A 239 3.36 -9.74 -22.56
CA SER A 239 2.20 -10.25 -23.29
C SER A 239 2.63 -10.97 -24.59
N ASP A 240 1.66 -11.46 -25.35
CA ASP A 240 1.88 -11.99 -26.70
C ASP A 240 2.22 -10.91 -27.74
N GLU A 241 2.04 -9.63 -27.41
CA GLU A 241 2.28 -8.52 -28.34
C GLU A 241 3.38 -7.56 -27.84
N THR A 242 3.51 -7.37 -26.51
CA THR A 242 4.38 -6.34 -25.94
C THR A 242 5.13 -6.83 -24.70
N ALA A 243 6.26 -6.18 -24.43
CA ALA A 243 6.93 -6.23 -23.13
C ALA A 243 7.16 -4.78 -22.66
N THR A 244 6.57 -4.40 -21.53
CA THR A 244 6.63 -3.04 -20.98
C THR A 244 7.18 -3.05 -19.58
N THR A 245 7.87 -1.96 -19.19
CA THR A 245 8.48 -1.83 -17.86
C THR A 245 8.12 -0.49 -17.23
N GLY A 246 7.72 -0.52 -15.98
CA GLY A 246 7.50 0.67 -15.14
C GLY A 246 8.49 0.75 -13.98
N GLY A 247 8.78 1.97 -13.53
CA GLY A 247 9.66 2.21 -12.39
C GLY A 247 11.14 2.36 -12.71
N LEU A 248 11.56 2.20 -13.96
CA LEU A 248 12.95 2.46 -14.36
C LEU A 248 13.27 3.95 -14.34
N SER A 249 14.42 4.29 -13.81
CA SER A 249 14.96 5.65 -13.77
C SER A 249 16.51 5.61 -13.75
N PRO A 250 17.21 6.73 -13.95
CA PRO A 250 18.67 6.81 -13.75
C PRO A 250 19.10 6.39 -12.34
N ARG A 251 18.20 6.48 -11.35
CA ARG A 251 18.43 6.12 -9.96
C ARG A 251 18.06 4.67 -9.62
N THR A 252 17.66 3.85 -10.58
CA THR A 252 17.32 2.45 -10.35
C THR A 252 18.59 1.66 -9.98
N PRO A 253 18.63 1.01 -8.79
CA PRO A 253 19.86 0.38 -8.27
C PRO A 253 20.40 -0.77 -9.10
N SER A 254 19.56 -1.46 -9.88
CA SER A 254 19.97 -2.55 -10.78
C SER A 254 20.74 -2.09 -12.01
N ARG A 255 20.87 -0.79 -12.25
CA ARG A 255 21.76 -0.25 -13.27
C ARG A 255 23.21 -0.37 -12.79
N HIS A 256 23.99 -1.15 -13.50
CA HIS A 256 25.32 -1.58 -13.14
C HIS A 256 26.41 -0.49 -13.14
N ALA A 257 27.56 -0.87 -12.54
CA ALA A 257 28.81 -0.14 -12.62
C ALA A 257 29.26 0.21 -14.06
N ASP A 258 28.75 -0.51 -15.07
CA ASP A 258 29.02 -0.24 -16.48
C ASP A 258 28.21 0.93 -17.06
N TRP A 259 27.31 1.52 -16.28
CA TRP A 259 26.55 2.71 -16.69
C TRP A 259 27.24 3.96 -16.13
N PRO A 260 27.95 4.76 -16.96
CA PRO A 260 28.80 5.86 -16.48
C PRO A 260 28.03 6.98 -15.74
N ASP A 261 26.69 7.05 -15.93
CA ASP A 261 25.82 8.07 -15.33
C ASP A 261 24.96 7.51 -14.19
N ALA A 262 25.36 6.40 -13.55
CA ALA A 262 24.64 5.85 -12.40
C ALA A 262 24.69 6.85 -11.24
N THR A 263 23.54 7.44 -10.92
CA THR A 263 23.35 8.31 -9.75
C THR A 263 23.06 7.46 -8.50
N ASP A 264 23.13 8.07 -7.31
CA ASP A 264 22.72 7.43 -6.08
C ASP A 264 21.28 6.93 -6.17
N GLY A 265 21.02 5.75 -5.61
CA GLY A 265 19.68 5.15 -5.55
C GLY A 265 18.69 6.04 -4.76
N TRP A 266 17.43 5.70 -4.83
CA TRP A 266 16.41 6.35 -4.01
C TRP A 266 16.64 6.01 -2.53
N SER A 267 16.53 7.00 -1.65
CA SER A 267 16.70 6.79 -0.21
C SER A 267 15.53 6.03 0.42
N GLY A 268 14.35 6.07 -0.21
CA GLY A 268 13.15 5.39 0.27
C GLY A 268 11.90 5.80 -0.51
N TYR A 269 10.76 5.29 -0.03
CA TYR A 269 9.47 5.45 -0.69
C TYR A 269 8.99 6.90 -0.77
N LEU A 270 9.25 7.73 0.24
CA LEU A 270 8.83 9.13 0.24
C LEU A 270 9.48 9.90 -0.91
N GLU A 271 10.78 9.71 -1.12
CA GLU A 271 11.49 10.36 -2.21
C GLU A 271 11.08 9.80 -3.59
N ARG A 272 10.99 8.46 -3.70
CA ARG A 272 10.65 7.78 -4.96
C ARG A 272 9.23 8.08 -5.43
N PHE A 273 8.28 8.13 -4.53
CA PHE A 273 6.86 8.21 -4.84
C PHE A 273 6.20 9.55 -4.51
N GLU A 274 6.94 10.61 -4.16
CA GLU A 274 6.35 11.93 -3.91
C GLU A 274 5.41 12.39 -5.04
N PRO A 275 5.79 12.28 -6.34
CA PRO A 275 4.88 12.64 -7.43
C PRO A 275 3.60 11.79 -7.47
N ALA A 276 3.71 10.49 -7.11
CA ALA A 276 2.57 9.58 -7.07
C ALA A 276 1.64 9.90 -5.89
N TYR A 277 2.18 10.20 -4.70
CA TYR A 277 1.38 10.67 -3.55
C TYR A 277 0.64 11.98 -3.86
N ARG A 278 1.31 12.92 -4.54
CA ARG A 278 0.63 14.15 -5.00
C ARG A 278 -0.51 13.85 -5.97
N ALA A 279 -0.28 12.97 -6.95
CA ALA A 279 -1.29 12.57 -7.92
C ALA A 279 -2.47 11.81 -7.27
N GLU A 280 -2.18 10.99 -6.24
CA GLU A 280 -3.19 10.32 -5.43
C GLU A 280 -4.09 11.33 -4.71
N LEU A 281 -3.51 12.33 -4.04
CA LEU A 281 -4.27 13.37 -3.36
C LEU A 281 -5.13 14.18 -4.34
N VAL A 282 -4.59 14.59 -5.49
CA VAL A 282 -5.36 15.29 -6.53
C VAL A 282 -6.56 14.45 -7.00
N ALA A 283 -6.36 13.16 -7.27
CA ALA A 283 -7.42 12.25 -7.68
C ALA A 283 -8.46 12.06 -6.57
N PHE A 284 -8.04 11.86 -5.34
CA PHE A 284 -8.91 11.73 -4.17
C PHE A 284 -9.78 12.98 -3.95
N LEU A 285 -9.18 14.17 -4.00
CA LEU A 285 -9.93 15.42 -3.85
C LEU A 285 -10.94 15.62 -4.99
N ALA A 286 -10.57 15.28 -6.23
CA ALA A 286 -11.48 15.32 -7.37
C ALA A 286 -12.64 14.32 -7.18
N ALA A 287 -12.37 13.08 -6.81
CA ALA A 287 -13.40 12.08 -6.52
C ALA A 287 -14.33 12.52 -5.37
N SER A 288 -13.78 13.17 -4.33
CA SER A 288 -14.56 13.72 -3.21
C SER A 288 -15.52 14.84 -3.63
N ARG A 289 -15.23 15.52 -4.74
CA ARG A 289 -16.15 16.51 -5.36
C ARG A 289 -17.13 15.90 -6.37
N GLY A 290 -17.05 14.57 -6.60
CA GLY A 290 -17.83 13.90 -7.64
C GLY A 290 -17.26 14.06 -9.07
N GLU A 291 -16.01 14.50 -9.20
CA GLU A 291 -15.31 14.77 -10.47
C GLU A 291 -14.46 13.55 -10.91
N GLY A 292 -14.91 12.35 -10.67
CA GLY A 292 -14.18 11.13 -11.01
C GLY A 292 -14.61 9.94 -10.16
N SER A 293 -13.83 8.85 -10.28
CA SER A 293 -14.02 7.64 -9.49
C SER A 293 -12.78 7.38 -8.65
N PRO A 294 -12.93 6.77 -7.46
CA PRO A 294 -11.82 6.31 -6.65
C PRO A 294 -10.86 5.42 -7.45
N ALA A 295 -9.56 5.63 -7.30
CA ALA A 295 -8.55 4.83 -7.98
C ALA A 295 -8.38 3.45 -7.34
N SER A 296 -8.71 3.33 -6.06
CA SER A 296 -8.74 2.10 -5.28
C SER A 296 -9.94 2.10 -4.34
N THR A 297 -10.26 0.96 -3.76
CA THR A 297 -11.43 0.77 -2.88
C THR A 297 -11.05 -0.02 -1.63
N ALA A 298 -11.93 -0.01 -0.61
CA ALA A 298 -11.79 -0.89 0.55
C ALA A 298 -11.74 -2.37 0.14
N ARG A 299 -12.42 -2.76 -0.96
CA ARG A 299 -12.37 -4.12 -1.53
C ARG A 299 -10.96 -4.45 -2.04
N ASP A 300 -10.27 -3.52 -2.70
CA ASP A 300 -8.90 -3.73 -3.13
C ASP A 300 -7.96 -3.97 -1.94
N GLY A 301 -8.15 -3.22 -0.85
CA GLY A 301 -7.43 -3.44 0.41
C GLY A 301 -7.69 -4.82 1.01
N LEU A 302 -8.94 -5.29 0.95
CA LEU A 302 -9.30 -6.64 1.42
C LEU A 302 -8.62 -7.72 0.57
N GLU A 303 -8.65 -7.60 -0.75
CA GLU A 303 -8.02 -8.61 -1.61
C GLU A 303 -6.50 -8.63 -1.46
N ALA A 304 -5.86 -7.46 -1.35
CA ALA A 304 -4.43 -7.38 -1.06
C ALA A 304 -4.07 -8.02 0.30
N MET A 305 -4.90 -7.81 1.33
CA MET A 305 -4.74 -8.45 2.65
C MET A 305 -4.92 -9.97 2.57
N ARG A 306 -5.89 -10.48 1.80
CA ARG A 306 -6.07 -11.92 1.57
C ARG A 306 -4.83 -12.56 0.96
N ILE A 307 -4.24 -11.91 -0.04
CA ILE A 307 -3.00 -12.38 -0.68
C ILE A 307 -1.87 -12.39 0.35
N ALA A 308 -1.73 -11.36 1.18
CA ALA A 308 -0.71 -11.29 2.22
C ALA A 308 -0.85 -12.40 3.29
N VAL A 309 -2.09 -12.74 3.68
CA VAL A 309 -2.39 -13.88 4.56
C VAL A 309 -2.03 -15.20 3.88
N ALA A 310 -2.42 -15.39 2.61
CA ALA A 310 -2.09 -16.57 1.83
C ALA A 310 -0.59 -16.77 1.67
N ALA A 311 0.16 -15.69 1.40
CA ALA A 311 1.62 -15.70 1.31
C ALA A 311 2.27 -16.10 2.64
N THR A 312 1.79 -15.56 3.77
CA THR A 312 2.27 -15.93 5.10
C THR A 312 1.98 -17.40 5.41
N ARG A 313 0.80 -17.88 5.03
CA ARG A 313 0.42 -19.28 5.21
C ARG A 313 1.25 -20.22 4.35
N SER A 314 1.49 -19.85 3.07
CA SER A 314 2.36 -20.60 2.15
C SER A 314 3.78 -20.75 2.73
N PHE A 315 4.33 -19.68 3.26
CA PHE A 315 5.62 -19.73 3.97
C PHE A 315 5.62 -20.71 5.14
N ARG A 316 4.58 -20.67 5.99
CA ARG A 316 4.48 -21.53 7.18
C ARG A 316 4.30 -23.00 6.85
N GLU A 317 3.45 -23.28 5.86
CA GLU A 317 3.07 -24.65 5.49
C GLU A 317 3.97 -25.25 4.39
N ALA A 318 4.88 -24.46 3.82
CA ALA A 318 5.79 -24.84 2.73
C ALA A 318 5.03 -25.49 1.55
N ARG A 319 3.91 -24.90 1.16
CA ARG A 319 3.05 -25.35 0.05
C ARG A 319 2.39 -24.19 -0.68
N HIS A 320 1.82 -24.48 -1.82
CA HIS A 320 0.90 -23.58 -2.50
C HIS A 320 -0.38 -23.40 -1.67
N VAL A 321 -0.91 -22.17 -1.63
CA VAL A 321 -2.16 -21.81 -0.93
C VAL A 321 -3.13 -21.17 -1.91
N ALA A 322 -4.29 -21.79 -2.08
CA ALA A 322 -5.37 -21.22 -2.86
C ALA A 322 -6.07 -20.09 -2.08
N LEU A 323 -6.43 -19.00 -2.76
CA LEU A 323 -7.09 -17.84 -2.12
C LEU A 323 -8.47 -18.20 -1.56
N ASP A 324 -9.14 -19.20 -2.12
CA ASP A 324 -10.42 -19.72 -1.60
C ASP A 324 -10.30 -20.31 -0.19
N GLU A 325 -9.13 -20.86 0.18
CA GLU A 325 -8.87 -21.32 1.54
C GLU A 325 -8.93 -20.16 2.55
N ILE A 326 -8.47 -18.98 2.15
CA ILE A 326 -8.49 -17.77 2.98
C ILE A 326 -9.91 -17.19 3.06
N ALA A 327 -10.67 -17.23 1.97
CA ALA A 327 -12.08 -16.82 1.96
C ALA A 327 -12.97 -17.71 2.85
N GLY A 328 -12.65 -19.01 2.95
CA GLY A 328 -13.34 -19.96 3.83
C GLY A 328 -13.15 -19.66 5.32
N LEU A 329 -11.94 -19.27 5.75
CA LEU A 329 -11.65 -18.86 7.13
C LEU A 329 -12.48 -17.66 7.57
N ALA A 330 -12.69 -16.69 6.67
CA ALA A 330 -13.49 -15.51 6.91
C ALA A 330 -14.97 -15.81 7.20
N ARG A 331 -15.52 -16.89 6.64
CA ARG A 331 -16.92 -17.31 6.88
C ARG A 331 -17.08 -18.03 8.22
N SER A 332 -16.07 -18.76 8.66
CA SER A 332 -16.11 -19.52 9.93
C SER A 332 -15.86 -18.67 11.17
N GLN A 333 -15.24 -17.49 11.04
CA GLN A 333 -14.99 -16.56 12.16
C GLN A 333 -16.16 -15.59 12.43
N VAL A 334 -17.16 -15.54 11.54
CA VAL A 334 -18.32 -14.62 11.62
C VAL A 334 -19.63 -15.39 11.91
N ALA A 335 -19.58 -16.73 11.99
CA ALA A 335 -20.67 -17.59 12.43
C ALA A 335 -20.53 -17.93 13.92
#